data_5d4b9bca0da6b1d47ce5b63af476610f
#
_entry.id   5d4b9bca0da6b1d47ce5b63af476610f
#
_cell.length_a   1.000
_cell.length_b   1.000
_cell.length_c   1.000
_cell.angle_alpha   90.00
_cell.angle_beta   90.00
_cell.angle_gamma   90.00
#
_symmetry.space_group_name_H-M   'P 1'
#
loop_
_entity.id
_entity.type
_entity.pdbx_description
1 polymer ?
#
loop_
_entity_poly.entity_id
_entity_poly.type
_entity_poly.pdbx_seq_one_letter_code
_entity_poly.pdbx_strand_id
1 'polypeptide(L)'
;MTKTSLLFTLLFSLTTYSYSQIGLGDTMVNSADRLILSDSRITLGGYGEIDFNNPLRTSNGDKRNGSFDVHRMVFLTGYKFNDRLSFVTELEIEHIKEVYIEQAFIDYRLNDYMHFRAGLMLIPMGIVNEYHEPVTFNGVERPNLDKYIIPTTWREIGAGFSGTIPEVGLRYQAYIVNGLSSYDNEAALSGKNGLRSGRQKGAQTTFSHPNGTFRLEYFGLNNLKIGFSGYFGKTQSTLYDNVGEIENYNVA
;
A
#
# COMPACT_ATOMS: atom_id res chain seq x y z
N MET A 1 -42.86 12.78 -20.78
CA MET A 1 -41.57 12.19 -20.53
C MET A 1 -40.58 13.34 -20.36
N THR A 2 -40.17 13.60 -19.15
CA THR A 2 -39.38 14.78 -18.79
C THR A 2 -37.91 14.58 -19.13
N LYS A 3 -37.23 15.64 -19.54
CA LYS A 3 -35.79 15.64 -19.94
C LYS A 3 -34.84 15.04 -18.90
N THR A 4 -35.27 14.87 -17.67
CA THR A 4 -34.54 14.25 -16.57
C THR A 4 -34.39 12.72 -16.71
N SER A 5 -35.37 12.04 -17.34
CA SER A 5 -35.26 10.58 -17.54
C SER A 5 -34.23 10.19 -18.59
N LEU A 6 -33.97 11.07 -19.56
CA LEU A 6 -32.98 10.81 -20.62
C LEU A 6 -31.54 10.93 -20.10
N LEU A 7 -31.31 11.82 -19.14
CA LEU A 7 -29.97 12.02 -18.54
C LEU A 7 -29.58 10.81 -17.66
N PHE A 8 -30.54 10.24 -16.94
CA PHE A 8 -30.29 9.06 -16.08
C PHE A 8 -30.00 7.79 -16.90
N THR A 9 -30.63 7.66 -18.06
CA THR A 9 -30.40 6.52 -18.96
C THR A 9 -29.05 6.62 -19.66
N LEU A 10 -28.56 7.82 -19.94
CA LEU A 10 -27.24 8.04 -20.56
C LEU A 10 -26.07 7.79 -19.57
N LEU A 11 -26.25 8.14 -18.29
CA LEU A 11 -25.26 7.81 -17.26
C LEU A 11 -25.15 6.32 -16.99
N PHE A 12 -26.24 5.58 -17.11
CA PHE A 12 -26.23 4.12 -16.88
C PHE A 12 -25.64 3.31 -18.03
N SER A 13 -25.59 3.87 -19.24
CA SER A 13 -25.02 3.19 -20.41
C SER A 13 -23.49 3.35 -20.54
N LEU A 14 -22.87 4.21 -19.73
CA LEU A 14 -21.40 4.41 -19.71
C LEU A 14 -20.67 3.50 -18.70
N THR A 15 -21.40 2.68 -17.94
CA THR A 15 -20.80 1.76 -16.94
C THR A 15 -20.52 0.36 -17.48
N THR A 16 -20.56 0.15 -18.78
CA THR A 16 -20.28 -1.15 -19.37
C THR A 16 -18.89 -1.21 -19.95
N TYR A 17 -18.15 -2.21 -19.47
CA TYR A 17 -16.91 -2.77 -20.02
C TYR A 17 -15.60 -2.10 -19.64
N SER A 18 -15.28 -2.11 -18.37
CA SER A 18 -13.90 -2.35 -17.96
C SER A 18 -13.76 -3.83 -17.60
N TYR A 19 -13.67 -4.69 -18.59
CA TYR A 19 -13.12 -6.02 -18.37
C TYR A 19 -11.62 -5.85 -18.11
N SER A 20 -11.24 -5.76 -16.85
CA SER A 20 -9.90 -6.13 -16.45
C SER A 20 -9.71 -7.59 -16.88
N GLN A 21 -8.88 -7.83 -17.90
CA GLN A 21 -8.45 -9.18 -18.24
C GLN A 21 -7.56 -9.70 -17.11
N ILE A 22 -8.15 -10.20 -16.06
CA ILE A 22 -7.45 -10.99 -15.06
C ILE A 22 -7.47 -12.42 -15.57
N GLY A 23 -6.52 -12.71 -16.41
CA GLY A 23 -6.25 -14.06 -16.93
C GLY A 23 -5.21 -14.79 -16.07
N LEU A 24 -5.39 -14.84 -14.77
CA LEU A 24 -4.74 -15.78 -13.85
C LEU A 24 -5.71 -15.92 -12.69
N GLY A 25 -6.28 -17.11 -12.50
CA GLY A 25 -7.39 -17.38 -11.61
C GLY A 25 -7.30 -16.63 -10.28
N ASP A 26 -8.29 -15.85 -10.00
CA ASP A 26 -8.77 -15.20 -8.77
C ASP A 26 -7.77 -14.81 -7.64
N THR A 27 -6.48 -14.80 -7.87
CA THR A 27 -5.54 -14.22 -6.93
C THR A 27 -5.46 -12.71 -7.17
N MET A 28 -5.90 -11.89 -6.22
CA MET A 28 -5.60 -10.46 -6.26
C MET A 28 -4.08 -10.31 -6.30
N VAL A 29 -3.58 -9.83 -7.42
CA VAL A 29 -2.16 -9.56 -7.64
C VAL A 29 -2.00 -8.05 -7.47
N ASN A 30 -1.13 -7.59 -6.57
CA ASN A 30 -0.87 -6.16 -6.40
C ASN A 30 -0.13 -5.58 -7.60
N SER A 31 -0.06 -4.25 -7.69
CA SER A 31 0.56 -3.54 -8.83
C SER A 31 2.02 -3.93 -9.05
N ALA A 32 2.80 -4.08 -7.98
CA ALA A 32 4.21 -4.47 -8.07
C ALA A 32 4.40 -5.90 -8.64
N ASP A 33 3.60 -6.85 -8.16
CA ASP A 33 3.66 -8.23 -8.65
C ASP A 33 3.23 -8.31 -10.13
N ARG A 34 2.26 -7.52 -10.58
CA ARG A 34 1.89 -7.42 -12.02
C ARG A 34 3.07 -6.99 -12.89
N LEU A 35 3.88 -6.04 -12.42
CA LEU A 35 5.06 -5.59 -13.15
C LEU A 35 6.14 -6.68 -13.22
N ILE A 36 6.35 -7.42 -12.13
CA ILE A 36 7.32 -8.52 -12.08
C ILE A 36 6.91 -9.69 -12.97
N LEU A 37 5.62 -10.02 -12.99
CA LEU A 37 5.07 -11.12 -13.78
C LEU A 37 4.95 -10.83 -15.29
N SER A 38 5.05 -9.57 -15.70
CA SER A 38 5.03 -9.20 -17.12
C SER A 38 6.20 -9.81 -17.87
N ASP A 39 6.01 -10.31 -19.08
CA ASP A 39 7.08 -10.83 -19.94
C ASP A 39 7.95 -9.73 -20.57
N SER A 40 7.49 -8.49 -20.55
CA SER A 40 8.20 -7.35 -21.13
C SER A 40 9.41 -6.95 -20.29
N ARG A 41 10.49 -6.55 -20.97
CA ARG A 41 11.71 -6.02 -20.33
C ARG A 41 11.43 -4.71 -19.59
N ILE A 42 10.57 -3.85 -20.16
CA ILE A 42 10.08 -2.62 -19.57
C ILE A 42 8.57 -2.73 -19.48
N THR A 43 8.01 -2.54 -18.31
CA THR A 43 6.57 -2.49 -18.07
C THR A 43 6.22 -1.15 -17.49
N LEU A 44 5.25 -0.49 -18.07
CA LEU A 44 4.71 0.79 -17.61
C LEU A 44 3.23 0.61 -17.29
N GLY A 45 2.80 1.22 -16.21
CA GLY A 45 1.41 1.27 -15.80
C GLY A 45 1.12 2.55 -15.03
N GLY A 46 -0.11 2.72 -14.62
CA GLY A 46 -0.50 3.84 -13.79
C GLY A 46 -2.00 4.02 -13.75
N TYR A 47 -2.44 4.87 -12.85
CA TYR A 47 -3.83 5.28 -12.69
C TYR A 47 -3.91 6.70 -12.14
N GLY A 48 -5.09 7.29 -12.19
CA GLY A 48 -5.39 8.57 -11.57
C GLY A 48 -6.70 8.51 -10.79
N GLU A 49 -6.80 9.33 -9.75
CA GLU A 49 -7.98 9.47 -8.90
C GLU A 49 -8.35 10.94 -8.80
N ILE A 50 -9.60 11.25 -9.11
CA ILE A 50 -10.19 12.58 -8.98
C ILE A 50 -11.46 12.44 -8.15
N ASP A 51 -11.53 13.16 -7.05
CA ASP A 51 -12.63 13.10 -6.10
C ASP A 51 -13.50 14.35 -6.16
N PHE A 52 -14.78 14.15 -5.91
CA PHE A 52 -15.72 15.21 -5.62
C PHE A 52 -16.41 14.94 -4.28
N ASN A 53 -16.16 15.79 -3.30
CA ASN A 53 -16.77 15.73 -1.98
C ASN A 53 -17.75 16.91 -1.79
N ASN A 54 -19.00 16.56 -1.51
CA ASN A 54 -20.04 17.54 -1.19
C ASN A 54 -20.73 17.19 0.13
N PRO A 55 -20.21 17.67 1.27
CA PRO A 55 -20.79 17.37 2.57
C PRO A 55 -22.17 18.01 2.69
N LEU A 56 -23.20 17.19 2.97
CA LEU A 56 -24.59 17.66 3.10
C LEU A 56 -24.76 18.57 4.31
N ARG A 57 -24.09 18.23 5.45
CA ARG A 57 -24.08 19.04 6.68
C ARG A 57 -22.80 18.77 7.48
N THR A 58 -22.35 19.77 8.24
CA THR A 58 -21.34 19.58 9.28
C THR A 58 -22.00 19.18 10.60
N SER A 59 -21.23 18.72 11.56
CA SER A 59 -21.70 18.41 12.91
C SER A 59 -22.40 19.62 13.59
N ASN A 60 -22.06 20.84 13.20
CA ASN A 60 -22.67 22.08 13.71
C ASN A 60 -23.83 22.58 12.82
N GLY A 61 -24.23 21.83 11.78
CA GLY A 61 -25.32 22.22 10.89
C GLY A 61 -24.95 23.21 9.81
N ASP A 62 -23.68 23.65 9.74
CA ASP A 62 -23.22 24.60 8.71
C ASP A 62 -23.13 23.91 7.34
N LYS A 63 -23.48 24.65 6.31
CA LYS A 63 -23.25 24.21 4.93
C LYS A 63 -21.79 24.42 4.56
N ARG A 64 -21.17 23.43 3.93
CA ARG A 64 -19.85 23.58 3.29
C ARG A 64 -20.01 23.45 1.78
N ASN A 65 -19.16 24.14 1.06
CA ASN A 65 -19.09 24.01 -0.39
C ASN A 65 -18.54 22.60 -0.74
N GLY A 66 -18.99 22.06 -1.86
CA GLY A 66 -18.35 20.91 -2.47
C GLY A 66 -16.94 21.28 -2.97
N SER A 67 -16.07 20.28 -2.98
CA SER A 67 -14.69 20.43 -3.47
C SER A 67 -14.34 19.32 -4.47
N PHE A 68 -13.62 19.67 -5.51
CA PHE A 68 -12.90 18.74 -6.36
C PHE A 68 -11.46 18.64 -5.91
N ASP A 69 -10.91 17.43 -5.99
CA ASP A 69 -9.50 17.17 -5.74
C ASP A 69 -8.95 16.21 -6.80
N VAL A 70 -7.82 16.56 -7.40
CA VAL A 70 -6.99 15.59 -8.12
C VAL A 70 -6.19 14.88 -7.05
N HIS A 71 -6.79 13.82 -6.50
CA HIS A 71 -6.29 13.15 -5.31
C HIS A 71 -4.91 12.58 -5.57
N ARG A 72 -4.77 11.81 -6.66
CA ARG A 72 -3.47 11.25 -7.04
C ARG A 72 -3.34 10.95 -8.52
N MET A 73 -2.09 10.91 -8.97
CA MET A 73 -1.67 10.28 -10.22
C MET A 73 -0.49 9.36 -9.89
N VAL A 74 -0.58 8.10 -10.29
CA VAL A 74 0.41 7.07 -9.98
C VAL A 74 1.02 6.55 -11.27
N PHE A 75 2.35 6.47 -11.30
CA PHE A 75 3.14 5.86 -12.35
C PHE A 75 3.87 4.64 -11.82
N LEU A 76 3.64 3.52 -12.47
CA LEU A 76 4.23 2.24 -12.17
C LEU A 76 5.27 1.89 -13.23
N THR A 77 6.46 1.51 -12.83
CA THR A 77 7.53 1.11 -13.75
C THR A 77 8.19 -0.16 -13.26
N GLY A 78 8.26 -1.16 -14.14
CA GLY A 78 9.04 -2.38 -13.96
C GLY A 78 10.16 -2.45 -14.99
N TYR A 79 11.34 -2.86 -14.57
CA TYR A 79 12.47 -3.14 -15.47
C TYR A 79 13.12 -4.48 -15.15
N LYS A 80 13.21 -5.37 -16.14
CA LYS A 80 13.92 -6.65 -16.03
C LYS A 80 15.35 -6.50 -16.53
N PHE A 81 16.33 -6.63 -15.63
CA PHE A 81 17.73 -6.69 -16.00
C PHE A 81 18.06 -8.00 -16.72
N ASN A 82 17.48 -9.09 -16.24
CA ASN A 82 17.55 -10.44 -16.79
C ASN A 82 16.36 -11.28 -16.27
N ASP A 83 16.33 -12.57 -16.57
CA ASP A 83 15.24 -13.48 -16.21
C ASP A 83 15.05 -13.65 -14.69
N ARG A 84 16.00 -13.24 -13.88
CA ARG A 84 15.95 -13.39 -12.42
C ARG A 84 15.91 -12.07 -11.66
N LEU A 85 16.43 -10.99 -12.22
CA LEU A 85 16.55 -9.71 -11.54
C LEU A 85 15.64 -8.67 -12.18
N SER A 86 14.75 -8.11 -11.37
CA SER A 86 13.84 -7.04 -11.76
C SER A 86 13.95 -5.87 -10.78
N PHE A 87 13.63 -4.68 -11.27
CA PHE A 87 13.42 -3.48 -10.47
C PHE A 87 11.98 -3.03 -10.63
N VAL A 88 11.37 -2.61 -9.53
CA VAL A 88 10.01 -2.07 -9.50
C VAL A 88 10.03 -0.74 -8.80
N THR A 89 9.34 0.26 -9.36
CA THR A 89 9.10 1.53 -8.69
C THR A 89 7.70 2.05 -8.95
N GLU A 90 7.18 2.75 -7.96
CA GLU A 90 5.89 3.42 -7.98
C GLU A 90 6.09 4.88 -7.55
N LEU A 91 5.78 5.79 -8.47
CA LEU A 91 5.83 7.22 -8.26
C LEU A 91 4.41 7.75 -8.14
N GLU A 92 4.09 8.41 -7.05
CA GLU A 92 2.80 9.02 -6.77
C GLU A 92 2.92 10.54 -6.73
N ILE A 93 1.99 11.22 -7.36
CA ILE A 93 1.80 12.66 -7.29
C ILE A 93 0.45 12.91 -6.64
N GLU A 94 0.42 13.42 -5.40
CA GLU A 94 -0.80 13.75 -4.65
C GLU A 94 -1.09 15.25 -4.72
N HIS A 95 -2.37 15.61 -4.84
CA HIS A 95 -2.87 16.98 -4.82
C HIS A 95 -2.11 17.91 -5.77
N ILE A 96 -1.67 17.38 -6.93
CA ILE A 96 -0.92 18.07 -8.01
C ILE A 96 0.52 18.49 -7.62
N LYS A 97 0.87 18.55 -6.36
CA LYS A 97 2.12 19.18 -5.87
C LYS A 97 3.00 18.30 -4.99
N GLU A 98 2.46 17.26 -4.39
CA GLU A 98 3.20 16.37 -3.51
C GLU A 98 3.68 15.15 -4.28
N VAL A 99 4.99 14.88 -4.26
CA VAL A 99 5.59 13.78 -5.01
C VAL A 99 6.20 12.78 -4.04
N TYR A 100 5.81 11.52 -4.18
CA TYR A 100 6.28 10.42 -3.34
C TYR A 100 6.79 9.25 -4.18
N ILE A 101 7.78 8.55 -3.64
CA ILE A 101 8.11 7.20 -4.08
C ILE A 101 7.39 6.26 -3.11
N GLU A 102 6.37 5.55 -3.59
CA GLU A 102 5.63 4.59 -2.77
C GLU A 102 6.38 3.26 -2.64
N GLN A 103 7.01 2.80 -3.71
CA GLN A 103 7.83 1.61 -3.75
C GLN A 103 9.04 1.83 -4.64
N ALA A 104 10.20 1.28 -4.24
CA ALA A 104 11.39 1.20 -5.08
C ALA A 104 12.26 0.05 -4.57
N PHE A 105 12.21 -1.10 -5.20
CA PHE A 105 12.93 -2.29 -4.75
C PHE A 105 13.40 -3.15 -5.91
N ILE A 106 14.42 -3.95 -5.64
CA ILE A 106 14.84 -5.06 -6.49
C ILE A 106 14.13 -6.34 -6.06
N ASP A 107 13.77 -7.15 -7.04
CA ASP A 107 13.23 -8.51 -6.86
C ASP A 107 14.17 -9.49 -7.57
N TYR A 108 14.75 -10.42 -6.82
CA TYR A 108 15.63 -11.45 -7.35
C TYR A 108 14.99 -12.82 -7.19
N ARG A 109 14.63 -13.46 -8.27
CA ARG A 109 14.06 -14.81 -8.30
C ARG A 109 15.13 -15.86 -8.00
N LEU A 110 15.06 -16.45 -6.83
CA LEU A 110 15.94 -17.55 -6.41
C LEU A 110 15.53 -18.86 -7.09
N ASN A 111 14.24 -19.14 -7.08
CA ASN A 111 13.58 -20.25 -7.77
C ASN A 111 12.10 -19.91 -8.00
N ASP A 112 11.30 -20.84 -8.49
CA ASP A 112 9.88 -20.60 -8.86
C ASP A 112 8.98 -20.33 -7.63
N TYR A 113 9.43 -20.63 -6.44
CA TYR A 113 8.67 -20.49 -5.20
C TYR A 113 9.20 -19.40 -4.28
N MET A 114 10.40 -18.85 -4.56
CA MET A 114 11.07 -17.92 -3.65
C MET A 114 11.80 -16.81 -4.37
N HIS A 115 11.48 -15.59 -3.95
CA HIS A 115 12.10 -14.34 -4.38
C HIS A 115 12.76 -13.64 -3.18
N PHE A 116 13.88 -13.04 -3.41
CA PHE A 116 14.51 -12.10 -2.49
C PHE A 116 14.17 -10.68 -2.93
N ARG A 117 13.66 -9.85 -2.02
CA ARG A 117 13.35 -8.44 -2.25
C ARG A 117 14.18 -7.56 -1.33
N ALA A 118 14.64 -6.41 -1.85
CA ALA A 118 15.35 -5.40 -1.07
C ALA A 118 15.10 -4.00 -1.63
N GLY A 119 14.84 -3.05 -0.74
CA GLY A 119 14.55 -1.65 -1.07
C GLY A 119 13.42 -1.07 -0.25
N LEU A 120 12.75 -0.07 -0.80
CA LEU A 120 11.54 0.53 -0.23
C LEU A 120 10.32 -0.30 -0.66
N MET A 121 9.68 -0.94 0.30
CA MET A 121 8.59 -1.88 0.06
C MET A 121 7.38 -1.56 0.92
N LEU A 122 6.18 -1.85 0.42
CA LEU A 122 4.97 -1.85 1.23
C LEU A 122 5.02 -2.97 2.27
N ILE A 123 4.64 -2.64 3.49
CA ILE A 123 4.60 -3.60 4.58
C ILE A 123 3.37 -4.51 4.40
N PRO A 124 3.54 -5.84 4.44
CA PRO A 124 2.48 -6.79 4.16
C PRO A 124 1.49 -6.93 5.34
N MET A 125 0.95 -5.80 5.81
CA MET A 125 0.03 -5.74 6.94
C MET A 125 -1.38 -5.38 6.50
N GLY A 126 -2.37 -6.06 7.08
CA GLY A 126 -3.78 -5.82 6.78
C GLY A 126 -4.19 -6.24 5.37
N ILE A 127 -5.38 -5.89 4.97
CA ILE A 127 -5.95 -6.26 3.65
C ILE A 127 -5.56 -5.23 2.59
N VAL A 128 -5.56 -3.94 2.94
CA VAL A 128 -5.52 -2.83 1.97
C VAL A 128 -4.10 -2.35 1.70
N ASN A 129 -3.15 -2.46 2.64
CA ASN A 129 -1.85 -1.78 2.48
C ASN A 129 -1.10 -2.13 1.18
N GLU A 130 -1.03 -3.40 0.79
CA GLU A 130 -0.41 -3.81 -0.48
C GLU A 130 -1.35 -3.64 -1.70
N TYR A 131 -2.64 -3.39 -1.46
CA TYR A 131 -3.69 -3.26 -2.47
C TYR A 131 -4.41 -1.91 -2.33
N HIS A 132 -3.67 -0.85 -1.99
CA HIS A 132 -4.24 0.46 -1.66
C HIS A 132 -4.72 1.27 -2.87
N GLU A 133 -4.82 0.65 -4.02
CA GLU A 133 -5.45 1.25 -5.20
C GLU A 133 -6.93 1.56 -4.92
N PRO A 134 -7.45 2.73 -5.32
CA PRO A 134 -8.83 3.15 -5.01
C PRO A 134 -9.90 2.16 -5.46
N VAL A 135 -9.64 1.42 -6.54
CA VAL A 135 -10.54 0.39 -7.08
C VAL A 135 -10.73 -0.81 -6.15
N THR A 136 -9.89 -0.96 -5.13
CA THR A 136 -10.01 -2.03 -4.13
C THR A 136 -10.85 -1.63 -2.93
N PHE A 137 -11.21 -0.34 -2.79
CA PHE A 137 -12.00 0.15 -1.67
C PHE A 137 -13.47 -0.19 -1.85
N ASN A 138 -14.16 -0.46 -0.74
CA ASN A 138 -15.62 -0.68 -0.76
C ASN A 138 -16.43 0.61 -0.86
N GLY A 139 -15.80 1.76 -0.86
CA GLY A 139 -16.39 3.09 -0.96
C GLY A 139 -15.45 4.06 -1.66
N VAL A 140 -15.86 5.32 -1.76
CA VAL A 140 -15.03 6.37 -2.38
C VAL A 140 -13.79 6.65 -1.52
N GLU A 141 -13.96 6.65 -0.21
CA GLU A 141 -12.88 6.94 0.73
C GLU A 141 -12.24 5.64 1.26
N ARG A 142 -10.97 5.75 1.61
CA ARG A 142 -10.21 4.70 2.29
C ARG A 142 -10.89 4.32 3.62
N PRO A 143 -11.08 3.03 3.94
CA PRO A 143 -11.68 2.61 5.19
C PRO A 143 -10.92 3.14 6.42
N ASN A 144 -11.64 3.56 7.46
CA ASN A 144 -11.02 4.12 8.67
C ASN A 144 -10.07 3.13 9.39
N LEU A 145 -10.36 1.83 9.32
CA LEU A 145 -9.46 0.79 9.83
C LEU A 145 -8.07 0.89 9.19
N ASP A 146 -8.04 1.04 7.86
CA ASP A 146 -6.82 1.11 7.06
C ASP A 146 -6.20 2.52 7.03
N LYS A 147 -6.85 3.50 7.61
CA LYS A 147 -6.32 4.85 7.79
C LYS A 147 -5.62 5.02 9.14
N TYR A 148 -6.19 4.51 10.23
CA TYR A 148 -5.77 4.82 11.60
C TYR A 148 -5.12 3.64 12.32
N ILE A 149 -5.59 2.41 12.14
CA ILE A 149 -5.12 1.23 12.87
C ILE A 149 -4.00 0.54 12.08
N ILE A 150 -4.28 0.14 10.85
CA ILE A 150 -3.26 -0.38 9.93
C ILE A 150 -3.04 0.69 8.88
N PRO A 151 -2.06 1.59 9.06
CA PRO A 151 -1.92 2.74 8.19
C PRO A 151 -1.56 2.32 6.77
N THR A 152 -2.45 2.58 5.82
CA THR A 152 -2.14 2.36 4.39
C THR A 152 -1.06 3.30 3.90
N THR A 153 -0.44 2.93 2.79
CA THR A 153 0.81 3.48 2.29
C THR A 153 1.93 3.38 3.34
N TRP A 154 1.85 2.31 4.17
CA TRP A 154 2.91 1.99 5.10
C TRP A 154 4.01 1.26 4.34
N ARG A 155 5.08 1.96 4.11
CA ARG A 155 6.28 1.50 3.43
C ARG A 155 7.51 1.68 4.29
N GLU A 156 8.44 0.77 4.17
CA GLU A 156 9.68 0.72 4.93
C GLU A 156 10.84 0.28 4.03
N ILE A 157 12.05 0.71 4.38
CA ILE A 157 13.27 0.19 3.75
C ILE A 157 13.64 -1.11 4.43
N GLY A 158 13.89 -2.15 3.63
CA GLY A 158 14.27 -3.43 4.18
C GLY A 158 14.60 -4.47 3.13
N ALA A 159 14.70 -5.71 3.58
CA ALA A 159 14.95 -6.85 2.73
C ALA A 159 14.33 -8.13 3.32
N GLY A 160 14.10 -9.12 2.47
CA GLY A 160 13.62 -10.43 2.88
C GLY A 160 13.13 -11.27 1.73
N PHE A 161 12.24 -12.17 2.03
CA PHE A 161 11.79 -13.19 1.09
C PHE A 161 10.28 -13.14 0.88
N SER A 162 9.87 -13.45 -0.33
CA SER A 162 8.47 -13.63 -0.70
C SER A 162 8.34 -14.80 -1.66
N GLY A 163 7.15 -15.36 -1.75
CA GLY A 163 6.92 -16.43 -2.70
C GLY A 163 5.49 -16.95 -2.70
N THR A 164 5.22 -17.78 -3.68
CA THR A 164 3.94 -18.47 -3.86
C THR A 164 4.20 -19.94 -4.12
N ILE A 165 3.43 -20.80 -3.48
CA ILE A 165 3.44 -22.24 -3.65
C ILE A 165 2.05 -22.65 -4.16
N PRO A 166 1.83 -22.62 -5.49
CA PRO A 166 0.50 -22.80 -6.09
C PRO A 166 -0.13 -24.16 -5.76
N GLU A 167 0.68 -25.20 -5.64
CA GLU A 167 0.24 -26.59 -5.39
C GLU A 167 -0.51 -26.74 -4.07
N VAL A 168 -0.17 -25.91 -3.09
CA VAL A 168 -0.85 -25.88 -1.79
C VAL A 168 -1.68 -24.64 -1.57
N GLY A 169 -1.75 -23.74 -2.58
CA GLY A 169 -2.51 -22.49 -2.49
C GLY A 169 -1.98 -21.53 -1.42
N LEU A 170 -0.66 -21.43 -1.25
CA LEU A 170 -0.03 -20.61 -0.22
C LEU A 170 0.84 -19.52 -0.83
N ARG A 171 0.68 -18.29 -0.33
CA ARG A 171 1.60 -17.16 -0.55
C ARG A 171 2.19 -16.73 0.78
N TYR A 172 3.45 -16.36 0.78
CA TYR A 172 4.15 -15.90 1.97
C TYR A 172 5.06 -14.70 1.69
N GLN A 173 5.27 -13.89 2.71
CA GLN A 173 6.22 -12.77 2.74
C GLN A 173 6.82 -12.69 4.13
N ALA A 174 8.12 -12.41 4.22
CA ALA A 174 8.85 -12.21 5.48
C ALA A 174 10.00 -11.24 5.25
N TYR A 175 9.97 -10.10 5.92
CA TYR A 175 10.94 -9.03 5.75
C TYR A 175 11.51 -8.54 7.07
N ILE A 176 12.74 -8.04 7.02
CA ILE A 176 13.37 -7.24 8.06
C ILE A 176 13.41 -5.81 7.54
N VAL A 177 12.90 -4.86 8.32
CA VAL A 177 12.65 -3.47 7.91
C VAL A 177 13.10 -2.48 8.98
N ASN A 178 13.18 -1.20 8.63
CA ASN A 178 13.66 -0.14 9.53
C ASN A 178 12.71 0.18 10.70
N GLY A 179 11.43 0.00 10.54
CA GLY A 179 10.46 0.14 11.62
C GLY A 179 9.89 1.54 11.84
N LEU A 180 8.85 1.60 12.67
CA LEU A 180 8.15 2.82 13.01
C LEU A 180 8.98 3.70 13.95
N SER A 181 8.88 5.03 13.81
CA SER A 181 9.41 5.98 14.78
C SER A 181 8.41 6.25 15.89
N SER A 182 8.85 6.22 17.15
CA SER A 182 8.06 6.67 18.29
C SER A 182 8.24 8.17 18.57
N TYR A 183 9.40 8.72 18.20
CA TYR A 183 9.73 10.10 18.40
C TYR A 183 10.61 10.63 17.26
N ASP A 184 10.18 11.77 16.71
CA ASP A 184 10.94 12.57 15.74
C ASP A 184 10.62 14.04 16.00
N ASN A 185 11.44 14.70 16.88
CA ASN A 185 11.23 16.03 17.45
C ASN A 185 9.94 16.17 18.29
N GLU A 186 8.97 15.31 18.10
CA GLU A 186 7.73 15.19 18.88
C GLU A 186 7.27 13.73 18.93
N ALA A 187 6.32 13.42 19.82
CA ALA A 187 5.77 12.08 19.93
C ALA A 187 4.98 11.71 18.67
N ALA A 188 5.50 10.76 17.89
CA ALA A 188 4.90 10.32 16.64
C ALA A 188 3.74 9.33 16.86
N LEU A 189 3.87 8.42 17.83
CA LEU A 189 2.83 7.46 18.17
C LEU A 189 1.89 8.04 19.26
N SER A 190 0.59 7.96 19.04
CA SER A 190 -0.39 8.47 19.99
C SER A 190 -1.74 7.76 19.84
N GLY A 191 -2.59 7.83 20.87
CA GLY A 191 -3.96 7.32 20.79
C GLY A 191 -4.83 7.99 19.74
N LYS A 192 -4.50 9.22 19.33
CA LYS A 192 -5.20 9.93 18.25
C LYS A 192 -4.72 9.54 16.84
N ASN A 193 -3.43 9.36 16.68
CA ASN A 193 -2.80 9.13 15.36
C ASN A 193 -2.54 7.65 15.08
N GLY A 194 -2.69 6.79 16.10
CA GLY A 194 -2.35 5.38 16.00
C GLY A 194 -0.90 5.18 15.56
N LEU A 195 -0.67 4.26 14.67
CA LEU A 195 0.65 3.97 14.09
C LEU A 195 1.00 4.90 12.91
N ARG A 196 0.02 5.65 12.37
CA ARG A 196 0.17 6.37 11.10
C ARG A 196 1.29 7.40 11.12
N SER A 197 1.41 8.18 12.17
CA SER A 197 2.43 9.24 12.27
C SER A 197 3.84 8.70 12.52
N GLY A 198 3.97 7.44 12.96
CA GLY A 198 5.27 6.79 13.17
C GLY A 198 5.91 6.26 11.89
N ARG A 199 5.21 6.28 10.74
CA ARG A 199 5.76 5.81 9.46
C ARG A 199 6.90 6.73 9.01
N GLN A 200 8.07 6.17 8.77
CA GLN A 200 9.24 6.92 8.29
C GLN A 200 9.26 7.10 6.75
N LYS A 201 8.47 6.32 6.03
CA LYS A 201 8.25 6.42 4.57
C LYS A 201 9.53 6.34 3.71
N GLY A 202 10.62 5.84 4.25
CA GLY A 202 11.89 5.73 3.54
C GLY A 202 12.70 7.04 3.43
N ALA A 203 12.28 8.13 4.08
CA ALA A 203 12.95 9.41 3.99
C ALA A 203 13.85 9.64 5.21
N GLN A 204 15.18 9.56 5.02
CA GLN A 204 16.20 9.76 6.08
C GLN A 204 15.88 8.94 7.34
N THR A 205 15.52 7.67 7.15
CA THR A 205 15.01 6.82 8.20
C THR A 205 16.03 6.49 9.26
N THR A 206 15.64 6.57 10.53
CA THR A 206 16.41 6.03 11.64
C THR A 206 16.32 4.51 11.64
N PHE A 207 17.46 3.84 11.81
CA PHE A 207 17.56 2.38 11.84
C PHE A 207 18.46 1.94 13.00
N SER A 208 17.92 2.00 14.22
CA SER A 208 18.61 1.52 15.43
C SER A 208 18.19 0.10 15.80
N HIS A 209 16.93 -0.25 15.53
CA HIS A 209 16.36 -1.54 15.86
C HIS A 209 15.65 -2.11 14.62
N PRO A 210 16.14 -3.22 14.03
CA PRO A 210 15.44 -3.90 12.96
C PRO A 210 14.11 -4.45 13.43
N ASN A 211 13.07 -4.33 12.60
CA ASN A 211 11.74 -4.88 12.84
C ASN A 211 11.44 -6.00 11.87
N GLY A 212 10.73 -7.00 12.34
CA GLY A 212 10.27 -8.11 11.53
C GLY A 212 8.82 -7.93 11.09
N THR A 213 8.50 -8.27 9.86
CA THR A 213 7.13 -8.36 9.38
C THR A 213 6.95 -9.59 8.53
N PHE A 214 5.75 -10.17 8.58
CA PHE A 214 5.43 -11.33 7.77
C PHE A 214 3.94 -11.35 7.40
N ARG A 215 3.65 -12.08 6.33
CA ARG A 215 2.29 -12.39 5.87
C ARG A 215 2.23 -13.79 5.33
N LEU A 216 1.15 -14.49 5.67
CA LEU A 216 0.77 -15.78 5.10
C LEU A 216 -0.63 -15.67 4.54
N GLU A 217 -0.84 -16.08 3.31
CA GLU A 217 -2.13 -16.08 2.65
C GLU A 217 -2.42 -17.47 2.08
N TYR A 218 -3.55 -18.03 2.46
CA TYR A 218 -4.07 -19.25 1.88
C TYR A 218 -5.19 -18.95 0.90
N PHE A 219 -5.06 -19.43 -0.33
CA PHE A 219 -6.01 -19.23 -1.44
C PHE A 219 -6.40 -20.55 -2.12
N GLY A 220 -6.16 -21.69 -1.47
CA GLY A 220 -6.48 -23.02 -2.02
C GLY A 220 -7.96 -23.37 -2.05
N LEU A 221 -8.86 -22.51 -1.53
CA LEU A 221 -10.30 -22.67 -1.61
C LEU A 221 -10.90 -21.69 -2.60
N ASN A 222 -11.86 -22.17 -3.41
CA ASN A 222 -12.51 -21.32 -4.41
C ASN A 222 -13.22 -20.15 -3.73
N ASN A 223 -13.00 -18.95 -4.24
CA ASN A 223 -13.61 -17.68 -3.77
C ASN A 223 -13.32 -17.35 -2.30
N LEU A 224 -12.29 -17.96 -1.70
CA LEU A 224 -11.89 -17.67 -0.32
C LEU A 224 -10.39 -17.47 -0.23
N LYS A 225 -9.99 -16.32 0.33
CA LYS A 225 -8.61 -16.00 0.67
C LYS A 225 -8.54 -15.70 2.18
N ILE A 226 -7.70 -16.43 2.87
CA ILE A 226 -7.48 -16.24 4.31
C ILE A 226 -6.05 -15.75 4.48
N GLY A 227 -5.89 -14.59 5.14
CA GLY A 227 -4.59 -13.99 5.40
C GLY A 227 -4.32 -13.81 6.88
N PHE A 228 -3.08 -14.02 7.27
CA PHE A 228 -2.54 -13.68 8.58
C PHE A 228 -1.26 -12.89 8.40
N SER A 229 -1.14 -11.75 9.09
CA SER A 229 0.07 -10.92 9.06
C SER A 229 0.47 -10.48 10.47
N GLY A 230 1.76 -10.26 10.66
CA GLY A 230 2.33 -9.81 11.92
C GLY A 230 3.48 -8.82 11.69
N TYR A 231 3.63 -7.91 12.64
CA TYR A 231 4.71 -6.94 12.70
C TYR A 231 5.22 -6.86 14.12
N PHE A 232 6.53 -6.91 14.33
CA PHE A 232 7.13 -6.94 15.65
C PHE A 232 8.52 -6.30 15.66
N GLY A 233 8.87 -5.69 16.77
CA GLY A 233 10.14 -5.04 16.99
C GLY A 233 10.04 -3.88 17.97
N LYS A 234 11.10 -3.09 18.02
CA LYS A 234 11.15 -1.84 18.79
C LYS A 234 11.02 -0.65 17.85
N THR A 235 10.37 0.38 18.30
CA THR A 235 10.29 1.64 17.57
C THR A 235 11.66 2.32 17.50
N GLN A 236 11.81 3.20 16.54
CA GLN A 236 12.97 4.06 16.39
C GLN A 236 12.75 5.39 17.12
N SER A 237 13.83 6.07 17.47
CA SER A 237 13.79 7.41 18.05
C SER A 237 14.98 8.22 17.57
N THR A 238 14.79 9.51 17.32
CA THR A 238 15.86 10.47 17.01
C THR A 238 16.58 10.98 18.28
N LEU A 239 16.05 10.64 19.46
CA LEU A 239 16.70 10.98 20.74
C LEU A 239 17.86 10.03 21.02
N TYR A 240 19.01 10.63 21.34
CA TYR A 240 20.18 9.91 21.81
C TYR A 240 20.14 9.81 23.34
N ASP A 241 20.87 8.84 23.90
CA ASP A 241 20.88 8.44 25.32
C ASP A 241 21.10 9.56 26.35
N ASN A 242 21.43 10.77 25.93
CA ASN A 242 21.71 11.90 26.80
C ASN A 242 20.54 12.88 27.02
N VAL A 243 19.38 12.64 26.43
CA VAL A 243 18.23 13.56 26.48
C VAL A 243 16.99 12.84 27.02
N GLY A 244 17.07 12.40 28.28
CA GLY A 244 15.95 11.76 28.97
C GLY A 244 15.57 10.39 28.38
N GLU A 245 15.09 9.52 29.22
CA GLU A 245 14.65 8.16 28.83
C GLU A 245 13.36 8.21 28.02
N ILE A 246 13.44 8.40 26.71
CA ILE A 246 12.33 8.03 25.86
C ILE A 246 12.54 6.58 25.46
N GLU A 247 11.82 5.71 26.13
CA GLU A 247 11.83 4.29 25.80
C GLU A 247 11.27 4.05 24.39
N ASN A 248 11.94 3.22 23.63
CA ASN A 248 11.39 2.69 22.38
C ASN A 248 10.31 1.66 22.71
N TYR A 249 9.11 1.86 22.20
CA TYR A 249 7.99 0.95 22.45
C TYR A 249 8.11 -0.32 21.61
N ASN A 250 7.75 -1.44 22.22
CA ASN A 250 7.55 -2.68 21.44
C ASN A 250 6.26 -2.55 20.63
N VAL A 251 6.34 -2.99 19.37
CA VAL A 251 5.20 -3.08 18.45
C VAL A 251 5.04 -4.55 18.08
N ALA A 252 3.85 -5.10 18.27
CA ALA A 252 3.52 -6.48 17.93
C ALA A 252 2.12 -6.57 17.29
#